data_c241dada0637fbab256e28852715c6c5
#
_entry.id   c241dada0637fbab256e28852715c6c5
#
_cell.length_a   1.000
_cell.length_b   1.000
_cell.length_c   1.000
_cell.angle_alpha   90.00
_cell.angle_beta   90.00
_cell.angle_gamma   90.00
#
_symmetry.space_group_name_H-M   'P 1'
#
loop_
_entity.id
_entity.type
_entity.pdbx_description
1 polymer ?
#
loop_
_entity_poly.entity_id
_entity_poly.type
_entity_poly.pdbx_seq_one_letter_code
_entity_poly.pdbx_strand_id
1 'polypeptide(L)'
;MTSQHADNVPVIEDWSHLLDGKVAVVTGGADGIGKGISSLFAAHGAVVEIVDQDESLLKETVEAIQALGGKAHGFVADVRDADQVTEFKHEVMKRHATVDVLVNNVGDYRPLVRFLDSSPDSWKEMYDINLHHVFLVTHAFLQLMIDSGGGSIINVHSVEGMRGYPGDPVYGAMKAAVNHFSTCLASGYGRNGIRVNGMGVDLTQTTQVDYISGYEDVEHLWESWAPVGRLGWPEDQARVALFLASDLSAFVTGHNIPVDGGSHAGGGWFFSPDAKRFVNRPKGL
;
A
#
# COMPACT_ATOMS: atom_id res chain seq x y z
N MET A 1 -36.01 -6.26 17.28
CA MET A 1 -34.93 -6.37 16.31
C MET A 1 -34.22 -7.67 16.61
N THR A 2 -34.48 -8.64 15.78
CA THR A 2 -34.26 -10.07 16.05
C THR A 2 -32.87 -10.52 15.59
N SER A 3 -32.39 -11.59 16.15
CA SER A 3 -31.10 -12.30 16.09
C SER A 3 -30.38 -12.43 14.74
N GLN A 4 -30.96 -12.02 13.63
CA GLN A 4 -30.31 -12.08 12.29
C GLN A 4 -29.11 -11.15 12.08
N HIS A 5 -28.87 -10.18 12.98
CA HIS A 5 -27.72 -9.28 12.84
C HIS A 5 -26.42 -9.85 13.42
N ALA A 6 -26.50 -10.75 14.39
CA ALA A 6 -25.31 -11.36 14.99
C ALA A 6 -24.62 -12.37 14.07
N ASP A 7 -25.40 -13.04 13.20
CA ASP A 7 -24.90 -14.12 12.32
C ASP A 7 -24.06 -13.62 11.14
N ASN A 8 -24.03 -12.30 10.89
CA ASN A 8 -23.30 -11.70 9.77
C ASN A 8 -22.01 -10.97 10.18
N VAL A 9 -21.66 -11.00 11.46
CA VAL A 9 -20.38 -10.43 11.92
C VAL A 9 -19.33 -11.53 11.93
N PRO A 10 -18.23 -11.41 11.16
CA PRO A 10 -17.16 -12.41 11.17
C PRO A 10 -16.62 -12.62 12.58
N VAL A 11 -16.48 -13.88 12.97
CA VAL A 11 -15.85 -14.27 14.23
C VAL A 11 -14.39 -14.54 13.97
N ILE A 12 -13.50 -13.88 14.71
CA ILE A 12 -12.06 -14.12 14.63
C ILE A 12 -11.73 -15.22 15.63
N GLU A 13 -11.52 -16.42 15.12
CA GLU A 13 -11.23 -17.60 15.92
C GLU A 13 -9.76 -17.68 16.33
N ASP A 14 -8.85 -17.26 15.45
CA ASP A 14 -7.41 -17.24 15.70
C ASP A 14 -6.78 -15.89 15.39
N TRP A 15 -6.33 -15.20 16.41
CA TRP A 15 -5.69 -13.90 16.31
C TRP A 15 -4.23 -13.98 15.82
N SER A 16 -3.63 -15.16 15.85
CA SER A 16 -2.27 -15.38 15.34
C SER A 16 -2.24 -15.65 13.84
N HIS A 17 -3.38 -16.06 13.24
CA HIS A 17 -3.48 -16.41 11.82
C HIS A 17 -4.67 -15.73 11.15
N LEU A 18 -4.67 -14.39 11.12
CA LEU A 18 -5.77 -13.57 10.61
C LEU A 18 -6.08 -13.77 9.12
N LEU A 19 -5.17 -14.37 8.35
CA LEU A 19 -5.30 -14.62 6.92
C LEU A 19 -5.15 -16.11 6.59
N ASP A 20 -5.43 -17.01 7.55
CA ASP A 20 -5.29 -18.45 7.29
C ASP A 20 -6.16 -18.89 6.11
N GLY A 21 -5.54 -19.63 5.19
CA GLY A 21 -6.19 -20.12 3.97
C GLY A 21 -6.51 -19.05 2.91
N LYS A 22 -6.21 -17.78 3.14
CA LYS A 22 -6.41 -16.69 2.18
C LYS A 22 -5.31 -16.65 1.12
N VAL A 23 -5.68 -16.24 -0.09
CA VAL A 23 -4.75 -15.96 -1.19
C VAL A 23 -4.63 -14.44 -1.34
N ALA A 24 -3.41 -13.94 -1.20
CA ALA A 24 -3.12 -12.52 -1.32
C ALA A 24 -2.18 -12.24 -2.51
N VAL A 25 -2.56 -11.33 -3.37
CA VAL A 25 -1.73 -10.79 -4.45
C VAL A 25 -1.12 -9.47 -3.99
N VAL A 26 0.21 -9.34 -4.09
CA VAL A 26 0.94 -8.12 -3.71
C VAL A 26 1.82 -7.65 -4.86
N THR A 27 1.55 -6.45 -5.40
CA THR A 27 2.39 -5.85 -6.44
C THR A 27 3.56 -5.06 -5.82
N GLY A 28 4.75 -5.14 -6.42
CA GLY A 28 5.96 -4.56 -5.84
C GLY A 28 6.28 -5.17 -4.48
N GLY A 29 6.01 -6.48 -4.34
CA GLY A 29 6.07 -7.16 -3.05
C GLY A 29 7.44 -7.68 -2.66
N ALA A 30 8.48 -7.38 -3.46
CA ALA A 30 9.84 -7.89 -3.24
C ALA A 30 10.71 -6.95 -2.40
N ASP A 31 10.33 -5.69 -2.24
CA ASP A 31 11.11 -4.70 -1.49
C ASP A 31 10.23 -3.74 -0.69
N GLY A 32 10.84 -3.00 0.23
CA GLY A 32 10.23 -1.91 0.98
C GLY A 32 8.90 -2.29 1.66
N ILE A 33 7.89 -1.44 1.46
CA ILE A 33 6.55 -1.62 2.04
C ILE A 33 5.91 -2.93 1.55
N GLY A 34 6.03 -3.24 0.26
CA GLY A 34 5.49 -4.45 -0.33
C GLY A 34 6.08 -5.73 0.27
N LYS A 35 7.40 -5.77 0.50
CA LYS A 35 8.09 -6.88 1.20
C LYS A 35 7.58 -7.04 2.63
N GLY A 36 7.42 -5.90 3.35
CA GLY A 36 6.86 -5.92 4.71
C GLY A 36 5.45 -6.52 4.73
N ILE A 37 4.58 -6.11 3.78
CA ILE A 37 3.22 -6.63 3.64
C ILE A 37 3.25 -8.13 3.30
N SER A 38 4.02 -8.54 2.28
CA SER A 38 4.12 -9.93 1.84
C SER A 38 4.57 -10.84 2.98
N SER A 39 5.59 -10.43 3.73
CA SER A 39 6.13 -11.19 4.86
C SER A 39 5.11 -11.32 6.00
N LEU A 40 4.43 -10.23 6.37
CA LEU A 40 3.45 -10.25 7.45
C LEU A 40 2.20 -11.05 7.07
N PHE A 41 1.72 -10.95 5.83
CA PHE A 41 0.58 -11.73 5.36
C PHE A 41 0.88 -13.24 5.39
N ALA A 42 2.05 -13.64 4.91
CA ALA A 42 2.48 -15.03 4.98
C ALA A 42 2.62 -15.54 6.43
N ALA A 43 3.14 -14.71 7.34
CA ALA A 43 3.23 -15.04 8.76
C ALA A 43 1.85 -15.21 9.42
N HIS A 44 0.81 -14.55 8.87
CA HIS A 44 -0.58 -14.71 9.31
C HIS A 44 -1.38 -15.75 8.50
N GLY A 45 -0.71 -16.65 7.79
CA GLY A 45 -1.29 -17.84 7.17
C GLY A 45 -1.73 -17.67 5.71
N ALA A 46 -1.55 -16.51 5.10
CA ALA A 46 -1.86 -16.32 3.69
C ALA A 46 -0.89 -17.09 2.78
N VAL A 47 -1.39 -17.51 1.61
CA VAL A 47 -0.54 -17.80 0.46
C VAL A 47 -0.35 -16.49 -0.31
N VAL A 48 0.89 -16.02 -0.43
CA VAL A 48 1.19 -14.72 -1.04
C VAL A 48 1.75 -14.90 -2.45
N GLU A 49 1.05 -14.36 -3.43
CA GLU A 49 1.47 -14.25 -4.83
C GLU A 49 2.11 -12.88 -5.04
N ILE A 50 3.40 -12.85 -5.19
CA ILE A 50 4.19 -11.63 -5.29
C ILE A 50 4.56 -11.37 -6.74
N VAL A 51 4.25 -10.18 -7.26
CA VAL A 51 4.73 -9.73 -8.56
C VAL A 51 5.68 -8.55 -8.39
N ASP A 52 6.85 -8.65 -9.01
CA ASP A 52 7.87 -7.60 -9.00
C ASP A 52 8.68 -7.66 -10.31
N GLN A 53 9.27 -6.55 -10.73
CA GLN A 53 10.13 -6.51 -11.90
C GLN A 53 11.59 -6.92 -11.58
N ASP A 54 12.00 -6.87 -10.30
CA ASP A 54 13.33 -7.26 -9.87
C ASP A 54 13.36 -8.75 -9.48
N GLU A 55 13.90 -9.57 -10.38
CA GLU A 55 14.01 -11.02 -10.20
C GLU A 55 14.84 -11.41 -8.97
N SER A 56 15.91 -10.67 -8.68
CA SER A 56 16.81 -10.99 -7.57
C SER A 56 16.14 -10.75 -6.22
N LEU A 57 15.56 -9.57 -6.04
CA LEU A 57 14.84 -9.20 -4.82
C LEU A 57 13.60 -10.08 -4.62
N LEU A 58 12.91 -10.41 -5.72
CA LEU A 58 11.74 -11.28 -5.68
C LEU A 58 12.11 -12.69 -5.17
N LYS A 59 13.17 -13.27 -5.72
CA LYS A 59 13.67 -14.59 -5.29
C LYS A 59 14.08 -14.57 -3.82
N GLU A 60 14.84 -13.56 -3.41
CA GLU A 60 15.31 -13.41 -2.02
C GLU A 60 14.14 -13.32 -1.04
N THR A 61 13.11 -12.53 -1.40
CA THR A 61 11.93 -12.32 -0.55
C THR A 61 11.09 -13.60 -0.43
N VAL A 62 10.87 -14.29 -1.55
CA VAL A 62 10.14 -15.58 -1.54
C VAL A 62 10.88 -16.61 -0.69
N GLU A 63 12.20 -16.78 -0.89
CA GLU A 63 13.02 -17.70 -0.11
C GLU A 63 13.00 -17.35 1.39
N ALA A 64 13.08 -16.08 1.74
CA ALA A 64 13.02 -15.63 3.14
C ALA A 64 11.68 -15.97 3.80
N ILE A 65 10.55 -15.74 3.10
CA ILE A 65 9.21 -16.09 3.60
C ILE A 65 9.09 -17.60 3.80
N GLN A 66 9.54 -18.39 2.82
CA GLN A 66 9.47 -19.87 2.87
C GLN A 66 10.37 -20.44 3.97
N ALA A 67 11.55 -19.85 4.20
CA ALA A 67 12.46 -20.26 5.28
C ALA A 67 11.86 -20.09 6.68
N LEU A 68 10.91 -19.15 6.83
CA LEU A 68 10.16 -18.93 8.07
C LEU A 68 8.85 -19.77 8.14
N GLY A 69 8.64 -20.67 7.16
CA GLY A 69 7.45 -21.54 7.12
C GLY A 69 6.23 -20.93 6.45
N GLY A 70 6.33 -19.70 5.93
CA GLY A 70 5.27 -19.03 5.16
C GLY A 70 5.15 -19.60 3.74
N LYS A 71 4.04 -19.27 3.06
CA LYS A 71 3.77 -19.68 1.69
C LYS A 71 3.82 -18.47 0.77
N ALA A 72 4.76 -18.46 -0.17
CA ALA A 72 4.88 -17.39 -1.16
C ALA A 72 5.32 -17.95 -2.52
N HIS A 73 4.84 -17.32 -3.59
CA HIS A 73 5.25 -17.54 -4.97
C HIS A 73 5.58 -16.19 -5.61
N GLY A 74 6.62 -16.16 -6.44
CA GLY A 74 7.06 -14.98 -7.16
C GLY A 74 6.76 -15.06 -8.64
N PHE A 75 6.42 -13.95 -9.25
CA PHE A 75 6.29 -13.79 -10.69
C PHE A 75 7.00 -12.50 -11.12
N VAL A 76 7.94 -12.63 -12.07
CA VAL A 76 8.69 -11.47 -12.60
C VAL A 76 7.85 -10.78 -13.68
N ALA A 77 7.41 -9.56 -13.42
CA ALA A 77 6.68 -8.76 -14.39
C ALA A 77 6.68 -7.27 -14.04
N ASP A 78 6.56 -6.46 -15.09
CA ASP A 78 6.19 -5.05 -14.97
C ASP A 78 4.67 -4.89 -15.01
N VAL A 79 4.08 -4.50 -13.90
CA VAL A 79 2.63 -4.31 -13.77
C VAL A 79 2.07 -3.14 -14.59
N ARG A 80 2.94 -2.33 -15.24
CA ARG A 80 2.53 -1.30 -16.20
C ARG A 80 2.20 -1.90 -17.58
N ASP A 81 2.61 -3.15 -17.83
CA ASP A 81 2.37 -3.87 -19.06
C ASP A 81 1.13 -4.77 -18.91
N ALA A 82 0.12 -4.53 -19.73
CA ALA A 82 -1.17 -5.23 -19.66
C ALA A 82 -1.05 -6.73 -20.01
N ASP A 83 -0.13 -7.10 -20.92
CA ASP A 83 0.06 -8.49 -21.33
C ASP A 83 0.74 -9.27 -20.18
N GLN A 84 1.75 -8.68 -19.54
CA GLN A 84 2.41 -9.28 -18.37
C GLN A 84 1.47 -9.39 -17.17
N VAL A 85 0.59 -8.41 -16.92
CA VAL A 85 -0.46 -8.51 -15.89
C VAL A 85 -1.44 -9.65 -16.19
N THR A 86 -1.80 -9.83 -17.47
CA THR A 86 -2.66 -10.94 -17.90
C THR A 86 -1.99 -12.29 -17.69
N GLU A 87 -0.71 -12.40 -18.03
CA GLU A 87 0.08 -13.62 -17.80
C GLU A 87 0.22 -13.91 -16.29
N PHE A 88 0.54 -12.93 -15.50
CA PHE A 88 0.58 -13.06 -14.05
C PHE A 88 -0.73 -13.59 -13.48
N LYS A 89 -1.87 -13.00 -13.88
CA LYS A 89 -3.20 -13.50 -13.47
C LYS A 89 -3.37 -14.97 -13.83
N HIS A 90 -2.99 -15.38 -15.05
CA HIS A 90 -3.11 -16.77 -15.48
C HIS A 90 -2.26 -17.70 -14.60
N GLU A 91 -1.05 -17.29 -14.22
CA GLU A 91 -0.19 -18.07 -13.31
C GLU A 91 -0.79 -18.21 -11.92
N VAL A 92 -1.38 -17.13 -11.37
CA VAL A 92 -2.11 -17.18 -10.10
C VAL A 92 -3.29 -18.16 -10.19
N MET A 93 -4.08 -18.08 -11.25
CA MET A 93 -5.25 -18.95 -11.45
C MET A 93 -4.92 -20.42 -11.71
N LYS A 94 -3.70 -20.75 -12.14
CA LYS A 94 -3.25 -22.16 -12.21
C LYS A 94 -3.08 -22.79 -10.82
N ARG A 95 -2.75 -21.97 -9.81
CA ARG A 95 -2.50 -22.42 -8.43
C ARG A 95 -3.71 -22.26 -7.54
N HIS A 96 -4.54 -21.26 -7.80
CA HIS A 96 -5.65 -20.85 -6.92
C HIS A 96 -6.95 -20.64 -7.70
N ALA A 97 -8.05 -21.08 -7.13
CA ALA A 97 -9.39 -20.82 -7.67
C ALA A 97 -9.90 -19.43 -7.30
N THR A 98 -9.31 -18.78 -6.26
CA THR A 98 -9.76 -17.51 -5.70
C THR A 98 -8.59 -16.60 -5.42
N VAL A 99 -8.87 -15.29 -5.30
CA VAL A 99 -8.00 -14.29 -4.69
C VAL A 99 -8.83 -13.52 -3.66
N ASP A 100 -8.40 -13.55 -2.40
CA ASP A 100 -9.11 -12.92 -1.30
C ASP A 100 -8.64 -11.49 -1.03
N VAL A 101 -7.35 -11.22 -1.29
CA VAL A 101 -6.73 -9.92 -1.02
C VAL A 101 -5.92 -9.47 -2.23
N LEU A 102 -6.12 -8.23 -2.64
CA LEU A 102 -5.29 -7.57 -3.65
C LEU A 102 -4.65 -6.31 -3.06
N VAL A 103 -3.31 -6.23 -3.10
CA VAL A 103 -2.56 -5.06 -2.68
C VAL A 103 -1.87 -4.43 -3.89
N ASN A 104 -2.37 -3.27 -4.32
CA ASN A 104 -1.70 -2.42 -5.31
C ASN A 104 -0.71 -1.52 -4.57
N ASN A 105 0.57 -1.91 -4.54
CA ASN A 105 1.58 -1.20 -3.77
C ASN A 105 2.63 -0.49 -4.65
N VAL A 106 2.80 -0.88 -5.91
CA VAL A 106 3.78 -0.24 -6.80
C VAL A 106 3.57 1.27 -6.87
N GLY A 107 4.66 2.02 -6.89
CA GLY A 107 4.67 3.46 -7.08
C GLY A 107 6.05 4.06 -6.87
N ASP A 108 6.32 5.18 -7.53
CA ASP A 108 7.56 5.93 -7.36
C ASP A 108 7.29 7.43 -7.50
N TYR A 109 7.99 8.24 -6.71
CA TYR A 109 7.95 9.71 -6.78
C TYR A 109 9.12 10.28 -7.59
N ARG A 110 10.08 9.44 -7.98
CA ARG A 110 11.31 9.87 -8.66
C ARG A 110 11.18 9.83 -10.18
N PRO A 111 11.83 10.78 -10.88
CA PRO A 111 12.50 11.96 -10.31
C PRO A 111 11.50 13.00 -9.84
N LEU A 112 11.82 13.75 -8.77
CA LEU A 112 11.06 14.93 -8.36
C LEU A 112 11.25 16.04 -9.39
N VAL A 113 10.15 16.47 -10.03
CA VAL A 113 10.20 17.48 -11.07
C VAL A 113 9.19 18.59 -10.75
N ARG A 114 9.67 19.83 -10.67
CA ARG A 114 8.78 20.98 -10.53
C ARG A 114 7.89 21.11 -11.75
N PHE A 115 6.66 21.53 -11.57
CA PHE A 115 5.68 21.55 -12.66
C PHE A 115 6.12 22.33 -13.90
N LEU A 116 6.79 23.47 -13.74
CA LEU A 116 7.31 24.27 -14.87
C LEU A 116 8.47 23.61 -15.60
N ASP A 117 9.17 22.68 -14.96
CA ASP A 117 10.30 21.95 -15.52
C ASP A 117 9.88 20.57 -16.05
N SER A 118 8.61 20.19 -15.85
CA SER A 118 8.04 18.91 -16.29
C SER A 118 7.56 18.97 -17.75
N SER A 119 7.29 17.81 -18.33
CA SER A 119 6.87 17.67 -19.72
C SER A 119 5.72 16.64 -19.85
N PRO A 120 4.99 16.63 -20.97
CA PRO A 120 3.99 15.61 -21.23
C PRO A 120 4.53 14.17 -21.10
N ASP A 121 5.78 13.92 -21.48
CA ASP A 121 6.39 12.60 -21.35
C ASP A 121 6.62 12.22 -19.88
N SER A 122 7.14 13.14 -19.05
CA SER A 122 7.30 12.89 -17.62
C SER A 122 5.95 12.72 -16.91
N TRP A 123 4.89 13.40 -17.37
CA TRP A 123 3.53 13.19 -16.82
C TRP A 123 3.00 11.81 -17.15
N LYS A 124 3.30 11.32 -18.38
CA LYS A 124 2.92 9.97 -18.78
C LYS A 124 3.65 8.93 -17.93
N GLU A 125 4.95 9.08 -17.73
CA GLU A 125 5.74 8.19 -16.87
C GLU A 125 5.18 8.17 -15.44
N MET A 126 4.86 9.34 -14.88
CA MET A 126 4.27 9.46 -13.55
C MET A 126 2.88 8.82 -13.46
N TYR A 127 2.06 8.92 -14.52
CA TYR A 127 0.79 8.23 -14.65
C TYR A 127 0.98 6.70 -14.69
N ASP A 128 1.89 6.21 -15.53
CA ASP A 128 2.10 4.79 -15.71
C ASP A 128 2.57 4.10 -14.41
N ILE A 129 3.50 4.74 -13.66
CA ILE A 129 4.06 4.16 -12.44
C ILE A 129 3.21 4.37 -11.18
N ASN A 130 2.27 5.30 -11.15
CA ASN A 130 1.51 5.62 -9.94
C ASN A 130 0.00 5.41 -10.04
N LEU A 131 -0.56 5.27 -11.25
CA LEU A 131 -2.02 5.16 -11.42
C LEU A 131 -2.42 4.07 -12.43
N HIS A 132 -1.83 4.03 -13.61
CA HIS A 132 -2.26 3.13 -14.68
C HIS A 132 -2.24 1.66 -14.26
N HIS A 133 -1.15 1.22 -13.64
CA HIS A 133 -1.02 -0.16 -13.16
C HIS A 133 -2.09 -0.53 -12.13
N VAL A 134 -2.55 0.42 -11.29
CA VAL A 134 -3.64 0.17 -10.32
C VAL A 134 -4.92 -0.23 -11.05
N PHE A 135 -5.22 0.46 -12.17
CA PHE A 135 -6.37 0.10 -13.00
C PHE A 135 -6.19 -1.27 -13.66
N LEU A 136 -5.03 -1.54 -14.27
CA LEU A 136 -4.75 -2.80 -14.95
C LEU A 136 -4.88 -3.99 -14.00
N VAL A 137 -4.19 -3.94 -12.88
CA VAL A 137 -4.16 -5.06 -11.92
C VAL A 137 -5.53 -5.23 -11.26
N THR A 138 -6.17 -4.14 -10.83
CA THR A 138 -7.52 -4.22 -10.25
C THR A 138 -8.51 -4.80 -11.25
N HIS A 139 -8.51 -4.35 -12.51
CA HIS A 139 -9.39 -4.88 -13.55
C HIS A 139 -9.14 -6.37 -13.81
N ALA A 140 -7.87 -6.80 -13.79
CA ALA A 140 -7.52 -8.20 -14.01
C ALA A 140 -8.10 -9.13 -12.93
N PHE A 141 -8.09 -8.73 -11.66
CA PHE A 141 -8.46 -9.60 -10.54
C PHE A 141 -9.89 -9.38 -10.00
N LEU A 142 -10.50 -8.21 -10.21
CA LEU A 142 -11.78 -7.84 -9.60
C LEU A 142 -12.90 -8.84 -9.87
N GLN A 143 -13.06 -9.28 -11.13
CA GLN A 143 -14.12 -10.24 -11.46
C GLN A 143 -13.91 -11.59 -10.77
N LEU A 144 -12.65 -12.06 -10.70
CA LEU A 144 -12.31 -13.29 -9.98
C LEU A 144 -12.66 -13.19 -8.50
N MET A 145 -12.35 -12.06 -7.87
CA MET A 145 -12.70 -11.80 -6.45
C MET A 145 -14.23 -11.79 -6.25
N ILE A 146 -14.98 -11.16 -7.16
CA ILE A 146 -16.46 -11.15 -7.10
C ILE A 146 -17.03 -12.56 -7.22
N ASP A 147 -16.56 -13.34 -8.19
CA ASP A 147 -17.03 -14.71 -8.44
C ASP A 147 -16.70 -15.64 -7.27
N SER A 148 -15.71 -15.30 -6.48
CA SER A 148 -15.28 -16.01 -5.26
C SER A 148 -16.05 -15.58 -4.00
N GLY A 149 -16.98 -14.63 -4.11
CA GLY A 149 -17.81 -14.18 -2.99
C GLY A 149 -17.32 -12.92 -2.30
N GLY A 150 -16.29 -12.26 -2.82
CA GLY A 150 -15.79 -10.98 -2.29
C GLY A 150 -14.31 -11.00 -1.92
N GLY A 151 -13.87 -9.96 -1.22
CA GLY A 151 -12.48 -9.82 -0.80
C GLY A 151 -12.10 -8.40 -0.39
N SER A 152 -10.81 -8.17 -0.19
CA SER A 152 -10.26 -6.86 0.20
C SER A 152 -9.26 -6.36 -0.84
N ILE A 153 -9.47 -5.14 -1.34
CA ILE A 153 -8.52 -4.43 -2.20
C ILE A 153 -7.89 -3.30 -1.38
N ILE A 154 -6.58 -3.25 -1.35
CA ILE A 154 -5.79 -2.25 -0.63
C ILE A 154 -4.94 -1.51 -1.65
N ASN A 155 -5.18 -0.20 -1.78
CA ASN A 155 -4.42 0.66 -2.70
C ASN A 155 -3.45 1.53 -1.89
N VAL A 156 -2.14 1.30 -2.05
CA VAL A 156 -1.11 2.09 -1.40
C VAL A 156 -0.91 3.38 -2.22
N HIS A 157 -1.27 4.50 -1.61
CA HIS A 157 -1.03 5.83 -2.14
C HIS A 157 -0.16 6.65 -1.18
N SER A 158 -0.21 7.97 -1.24
CA SER A 158 0.59 8.83 -0.37
C SER A 158 -0.28 9.88 0.31
N VAL A 159 0.14 10.35 1.47
CA VAL A 159 -0.42 11.57 2.09
C VAL A 159 -0.29 12.79 1.16
N GLU A 160 0.65 12.74 0.20
CA GLU A 160 0.78 13.77 -0.83
C GLU A 160 -0.39 13.79 -1.83
N GLY A 161 -1.20 12.74 -1.87
CA GLY A 161 -2.51 12.73 -2.54
C GLY A 161 -3.66 13.26 -1.67
N MET A 162 -3.40 13.62 -0.41
CA MET A 162 -4.39 14.09 0.57
C MET A 162 -4.15 15.54 0.99
N ARG A 163 -2.98 16.09 0.68
CA ARG A 163 -2.56 17.48 0.97
C ARG A 163 -1.90 18.10 -0.25
N GLY A 164 -1.67 19.42 -0.23
CA GLY A 164 -0.90 20.09 -1.28
C GLY A 164 0.57 19.65 -1.25
N TYR A 165 1.07 19.14 -2.38
CA TYR A 165 2.48 18.75 -2.55
C TYR A 165 3.18 19.65 -3.56
N PRO A 166 3.92 20.68 -3.11
CA PRO A 166 4.58 21.63 -4.00
C PRO A 166 5.82 21.06 -4.69
N GLY A 167 6.37 19.95 -4.20
CA GLY A 167 7.57 19.32 -4.75
C GLY A 167 7.34 18.72 -6.13
N ASP A 168 6.25 17.97 -6.29
CA ASP A 168 5.78 17.41 -7.56
C ASP A 168 4.25 17.34 -7.59
N PRO A 169 3.57 18.35 -8.15
CA PRO A 169 2.11 18.38 -8.25
C PRO A 169 1.53 17.25 -9.10
N VAL A 170 2.27 16.70 -10.06
CA VAL A 170 1.79 15.60 -10.91
C VAL A 170 1.74 14.30 -10.10
N TYR A 171 2.79 14.00 -9.34
CA TYR A 171 2.77 12.87 -8.40
C TYR A 171 1.61 12.98 -7.41
N GLY A 172 1.45 14.15 -6.76
CA GLY A 172 0.34 14.39 -5.84
C GLY A 172 -1.02 14.16 -6.48
N ALA A 173 -1.21 14.61 -7.73
CA ALA A 173 -2.45 14.39 -8.49
C ALA A 173 -2.70 12.90 -8.77
N MET A 174 -1.67 12.10 -9.15
CA MET A 174 -1.82 10.66 -9.38
C MET A 174 -2.19 9.93 -8.09
N LYS A 175 -1.55 10.26 -6.97
CA LYS A 175 -1.87 9.67 -5.66
C LYS A 175 -3.27 10.08 -5.16
N ALA A 176 -3.73 11.28 -5.45
CA ALA A 176 -5.10 11.71 -5.19
C ALA A 176 -6.12 10.92 -6.05
N ALA A 177 -5.76 10.61 -7.30
CA ALA A 177 -6.59 9.78 -8.16
C ALA A 177 -6.73 8.35 -7.63
N VAL A 178 -5.66 7.71 -7.14
CA VAL A 178 -5.72 6.40 -6.47
C VAL A 178 -6.61 6.44 -5.23
N ASN A 179 -6.48 7.49 -4.41
CA ASN A 179 -7.33 7.72 -3.25
C ASN A 179 -8.82 7.73 -3.65
N HIS A 180 -9.19 8.57 -4.63
CA HIS A 180 -10.60 8.67 -5.04
C HIS A 180 -11.10 7.41 -5.78
N PHE A 181 -10.26 6.76 -6.56
CA PHE A 181 -10.57 5.48 -7.20
C PHE A 181 -10.97 4.41 -6.18
N SER A 182 -10.25 4.32 -5.05
CA SER A 182 -10.59 3.41 -3.95
C SER A 182 -12.01 3.66 -3.43
N THR A 183 -12.39 4.91 -3.22
CA THR A 183 -13.74 5.32 -2.77
C THR A 183 -14.81 4.95 -3.81
N CYS A 184 -14.54 5.18 -5.09
CA CYS A 184 -15.47 4.84 -6.18
C CYS A 184 -15.70 3.33 -6.29
N LEU A 185 -14.62 2.52 -6.24
CA LEU A 185 -14.74 1.07 -6.28
C LEU A 185 -15.50 0.51 -5.08
N ALA A 186 -15.21 0.99 -3.87
CA ALA A 186 -15.93 0.59 -2.67
C ALA A 186 -17.44 0.81 -2.82
N SER A 187 -17.84 1.95 -3.35
CA SER A 187 -19.25 2.28 -3.59
C SER A 187 -19.87 1.40 -4.68
N GLY A 188 -19.10 1.09 -5.74
CA GLY A 188 -19.57 0.32 -6.87
C GLY A 188 -19.72 -1.18 -6.58
N TYR A 189 -18.80 -1.75 -5.81
CA TYR A 189 -18.65 -3.19 -5.65
C TYR A 189 -18.88 -3.71 -4.22
N GLY A 190 -19.25 -2.86 -3.27
CA GLY A 190 -19.52 -3.26 -1.89
C GLY A 190 -20.61 -4.33 -1.76
N ARG A 191 -21.65 -4.29 -2.61
CA ARG A 191 -22.70 -5.33 -2.63
C ARG A 191 -22.24 -6.67 -3.22
N ASN A 192 -21.07 -6.69 -3.86
CA ASN A 192 -20.41 -7.91 -4.33
C ASN A 192 -19.44 -8.48 -3.28
N GLY A 193 -19.50 -7.99 -2.04
CA GLY A 193 -18.59 -8.42 -0.98
C GLY A 193 -17.17 -7.83 -1.07
N ILE A 194 -16.93 -6.87 -1.95
CA ILE A 194 -15.61 -6.25 -2.13
C ILE A 194 -15.45 -5.04 -1.21
N ARG A 195 -14.49 -5.07 -0.31
CA ARG A 195 -14.02 -3.89 0.43
C ARG A 195 -12.84 -3.28 -0.31
N VAL A 196 -12.82 -1.96 -0.42
CA VAL A 196 -11.70 -1.26 -1.04
C VAL A 196 -11.28 -0.10 -0.15
N ASN A 197 -10.03 -0.09 0.27
CA ASN A 197 -9.48 0.98 1.10
C ASN A 197 -8.12 1.44 0.58
N GLY A 198 -7.81 2.69 0.81
CA GLY A 198 -6.52 3.29 0.53
C GLY A 198 -5.64 3.39 1.78
N MET A 199 -4.33 3.28 1.60
CA MET A 199 -3.32 3.59 2.61
C MET A 199 -2.49 4.78 2.14
N GLY A 200 -2.63 5.91 2.83
CA GLY A 200 -1.83 7.12 2.60
C GLY A 200 -0.52 7.05 3.36
N VAL A 201 0.54 6.59 2.72
CA VAL A 201 1.86 6.47 3.35
C VAL A 201 2.63 7.79 3.31
N ASP A 202 3.49 8.04 4.27
CA ASP A 202 4.50 9.09 4.26
C ASP A 202 5.91 8.48 4.40
N LEU A 203 6.90 9.26 4.76
CA LEU A 203 8.29 8.83 4.86
C LEU A 203 8.41 7.52 5.65
N THR A 204 8.67 6.47 4.90
CA THR A 204 8.90 5.11 5.40
C THR A 204 10.30 4.69 4.96
N GLN A 205 11.12 4.22 5.89
CA GLN A 205 12.50 3.84 5.63
C GLN A 205 12.54 2.61 4.71
N THR A 206 12.80 2.86 3.44
CA THR A 206 12.88 1.87 2.36
C THR A 206 14.05 2.22 1.45
N THR A 207 14.40 1.35 0.53
CA THR A 207 15.43 1.59 -0.49
C THR A 207 15.09 2.76 -1.41
N GLN A 208 13.81 3.12 -1.58
CA GLN A 208 13.39 4.32 -2.32
C GLN A 208 13.69 5.63 -1.56
N VAL A 209 13.82 5.58 -0.25
CA VAL A 209 14.05 6.75 0.62
C VAL A 209 15.52 6.77 1.08
N ASP A 210 16.42 6.52 0.14
CA ASP A 210 17.86 6.40 0.33
C ASP A 210 18.52 7.74 0.73
N TYR A 211 17.90 8.87 0.38
CA TYR A 211 18.42 10.20 0.73
C TYR A 211 18.46 10.47 2.25
N ILE A 212 17.73 9.71 3.06
CA ILE A 212 17.78 9.84 4.52
C ILE A 212 19.16 9.43 5.05
N SER A 213 19.79 8.41 4.49
CA SER A 213 21.11 7.91 4.89
C SER A 213 22.26 8.85 4.58
N GLY A 214 22.05 9.84 3.70
CA GLY A 214 23.05 10.86 3.36
C GLY A 214 23.10 12.07 4.29
N TYR A 215 22.30 12.11 5.36
CA TYR A 215 22.14 13.24 6.26
C TYR A 215 22.43 12.87 7.72
N GLU A 216 23.55 12.18 7.98
CA GLU A 216 23.95 11.75 9.32
C GLU A 216 24.01 12.91 10.34
N ASP A 217 24.46 14.08 9.93
CA ASP A 217 24.53 15.28 10.79
C ASP A 217 23.14 15.83 11.19
N VAL A 218 22.10 15.48 10.47
CA VAL A 218 20.72 15.98 10.66
C VAL A 218 19.72 14.86 10.93
N GLU A 219 20.17 13.65 11.22
CA GLU A 219 19.32 12.49 11.52
C GLU A 219 18.27 12.81 12.61
N HIS A 220 18.67 13.58 13.63
CA HIS A 220 17.77 14.03 14.69
C HIS A 220 16.59 14.89 14.18
N LEU A 221 16.67 15.48 12.98
CA LEU A 221 15.57 16.25 12.39
C LEU A 221 14.47 15.35 11.86
N TRP A 222 14.79 14.10 11.49
CA TRP A 222 13.81 13.13 11.03
C TRP A 222 12.85 12.73 12.14
N GLU A 223 13.29 12.76 13.41
CA GLU A 223 12.42 12.58 14.58
C GLU A 223 11.33 13.65 14.67
N SER A 224 11.57 14.82 14.07
CA SER A 224 10.63 15.94 14.03
C SER A 224 9.62 15.84 12.90
N TRP A 225 9.80 14.92 11.95
CA TRP A 225 8.97 14.81 10.76
C TRP A 225 7.52 14.45 11.09
N ALA A 226 7.32 13.45 11.93
CA ALA A 226 6.01 13.00 12.31
C ALA A 226 5.78 13.19 13.82
N PRO A 227 4.54 13.50 14.25
CA PRO A 227 4.17 13.65 15.67
C PRO A 227 4.55 12.48 16.57
N VAL A 228 4.64 11.25 16.02
CA VAL A 228 5.09 10.07 16.79
C VAL A 228 6.59 10.05 17.08
N GLY A 229 7.36 11.02 16.57
CA GLY A 229 8.77 11.20 16.91
C GLY A 229 9.73 10.23 16.18
N ARG A 230 9.33 9.67 15.03
CA ARG A 230 10.18 8.83 14.18
C ARG A 230 9.61 8.72 12.77
N LEU A 231 10.44 8.27 11.85
CA LEU A 231 9.99 7.83 10.53
C LEU A 231 9.27 6.48 10.62
N GLY A 232 8.48 6.17 9.60
CA GLY A 232 7.84 4.86 9.45
C GLY A 232 8.84 3.75 9.07
N TRP A 233 8.45 2.51 9.35
CA TRP A 233 9.08 1.31 8.86
C TRP A 233 8.11 0.52 7.98
N PRO A 234 8.57 -0.34 7.06
CA PRO A 234 7.70 -1.23 6.29
C PRO A 234 6.70 -2.01 7.16
N GLU A 235 7.10 -2.40 8.36
CA GLU A 235 6.26 -3.13 9.33
C GLU A 235 5.09 -2.28 9.87
N ASP A 236 5.26 -0.96 9.98
CA ASP A 236 4.15 -0.08 10.38
C ASP A 236 3.05 -0.09 9.31
N GLN A 237 3.46 -0.03 8.04
CA GLN A 237 2.56 -0.10 6.90
C GLN A 237 1.90 -1.49 6.80
N ALA A 238 2.69 -2.55 6.95
CA ALA A 238 2.22 -3.93 6.87
C ALA A 238 1.14 -4.26 7.91
N ARG A 239 1.25 -3.71 9.15
CA ARG A 239 0.23 -3.92 10.20
C ARG A 239 -1.11 -3.31 9.83
N VAL A 240 -1.13 -2.14 9.19
CA VAL A 240 -2.39 -1.54 8.72
C VAL A 240 -2.93 -2.30 7.51
N ALA A 241 -2.07 -2.76 6.59
CA ALA A 241 -2.47 -3.62 5.50
C ALA A 241 -3.09 -4.94 6.02
N LEU A 242 -2.52 -5.56 7.04
CA LEU A 242 -3.06 -6.76 7.68
C LEU A 242 -4.47 -6.52 8.28
N PHE A 243 -4.66 -5.39 8.98
CA PHE A 243 -5.99 -4.98 9.46
C PHE A 243 -6.98 -4.87 8.30
N LEU A 244 -6.61 -4.19 7.21
CA LEU A 244 -7.47 -3.99 6.05
C LEU A 244 -7.72 -5.27 5.26
N ALA A 245 -6.76 -6.20 5.23
CA ALA A 245 -6.90 -7.49 4.55
C ALA A 245 -7.83 -8.44 5.30
N SER A 246 -7.84 -8.39 6.62
CA SER A 246 -8.53 -9.34 7.49
C SER A 246 -9.97 -8.93 7.83
N ASP A 247 -10.69 -9.84 8.48
CA ASP A 247 -12.05 -9.61 8.98
C ASP A 247 -12.11 -8.59 10.13
N LEU A 248 -10.98 -8.17 10.69
CA LEU A 248 -10.92 -7.04 11.62
C LEU A 248 -11.50 -5.76 11.03
N SER A 249 -11.44 -5.62 9.72
CA SER A 249 -11.97 -4.47 8.97
C SER A 249 -13.22 -4.81 8.16
N ALA A 250 -14.01 -5.83 8.55
CA ALA A 250 -15.18 -6.29 7.79
C ALA A 250 -16.23 -5.19 7.52
N PHE A 251 -16.27 -4.14 8.33
CA PHE A 251 -17.17 -2.98 8.16
C PHE A 251 -16.45 -1.69 7.76
N VAL A 252 -15.21 -1.82 7.20
CA VAL A 252 -14.39 -0.68 6.76
C VAL A 252 -14.20 -0.77 5.25
N THR A 253 -14.80 0.14 4.50
CA THR A 253 -14.65 0.24 3.04
C THR A 253 -14.82 1.69 2.57
N GLY A 254 -14.14 2.08 1.49
CA GLY A 254 -14.19 3.42 0.91
C GLY A 254 -13.36 4.47 1.66
N HIS A 255 -12.56 4.05 2.62
CA HIS A 255 -11.73 4.95 3.43
C HIS A 255 -10.29 5.00 2.92
N ASN A 256 -9.67 6.15 3.12
CA ASN A 256 -8.26 6.38 2.86
C ASN A 256 -7.59 6.71 4.20
N ILE A 257 -6.79 5.79 4.70
CA ILE A 257 -6.20 5.82 6.04
C ILE A 257 -4.77 6.32 5.95
N PRO A 258 -4.43 7.50 6.51
CA PRO A 258 -3.05 7.92 6.64
C PRO A 258 -2.28 6.96 7.58
N VAL A 259 -1.13 6.47 7.11
CA VAL A 259 -0.21 5.64 7.88
C VAL A 259 1.14 6.36 7.87
N ASP A 260 1.22 7.44 8.63
CA ASP A 260 2.17 8.52 8.45
C ASP A 260 2.74 9.09 9.77
N GLY A 261 2.47 8.43 10.88
CA GLY A 261 2.86 8.91 12.21
C GLY A 261 2.23 10.25 12.61
N GLY A 262 1.17 10.69 11.90
CA GLY A 262 0.44 11.92 12.18
C GLY A 262 0.93 13.15 11.39
N SER A 263 1.83 13.00 10.43
CA SER A 263 2.36 14.12 9.64
C SER A 263 1.27 14.85 8.86
N HIS A 264 0.32 14.12 8.26
CA HIS A 264 -0.83 14.69 7.58
C HIS A 264 -1.77 15.42 8.56
N ALA A 265 -2.08 14.81 9.69
CA ALA A 265 -2.94 15.40 10.72
C ALA A 265 -2.30 16.64 11.35
N GLY A 266 -0.97 16.69 11.43
CA GLY A 266 -0.22 17.83 11.94
C GLY A 266 -0.36 19.11 11.12
N GLY A 267 -0.66 18.99 9.80
CA GLY A 267 -1.13 20.11 8.97
C GLY A 267 -0.25 21.37 8.97
N GLY A 268 1.08 21.23 8.89
CA GLY A 268 2.02 22.38 8.97
C GLY A 268 2.47 22.72 10.38
N TRP A 269 2.16 21.90 11.37
CA TRP A 269 2.76 21.93 12.68
C TRP A 269 3.94 20.96 12.75
N PHE A 270 5.10 21.45 13.19
CA PHE A 270 6.34 20.69 13.28
C PHE A 270 6.80 20.65 14.73
N PHE A 271 7.32 19.51 15.17
CA PHE A 271 7.97 19.44 16.48
C PHE A 271 9.32 20.16 16.40
N SER A 272 9.53 21.13 17.29
CA SER A 272 10.81 21.81 17.44
C SER A 272 11.61 21.17 18.59
N PRO A 273 12.71 20.48 18.31
CA PRO A 273 13.58 19.90 19.34
C PRO A 273 14.10 20.93 20.31
N ASP A 274 14.46 22.14 19.83
CA ASP A 274 14.97 23.25 20.62
C ASP A 274 13.91 23.80 21.58
N ALA A 275 12.67 23.99 21.10
CA ALA A 275 11.57 24.53 21.89
C ALA A 275 10.82 23.45 22.68
N LYS A 276 11.09 22.14 22.42
CA LYS A 276 10.41 20.98 23.01
C LYS A 276 8.88 21.06 22.93
N ARG A 277 8.37 21.61 21.81
CA ARG A 277 6.92 21.75 21.53
C ARG A 277 6.66 21.83 20.03
N PHE A 278 5.39 21.62 19.64
CA PHE A 278 4.95 21.87 18.27
C PHE A 278 4.93 23.36 17.95
N VAL A 279 5.42 23.72 16.77
CA VAL A 279 5.45 25.09 16.23
C VAL A 279 4.93 25.06 14.79
N ASN A 280 4.34 26.16 14.33
CA ASN A 280 3.84 26.31 12.95
C ASN A 280 4.53 27.47 12.20
N ARG A 281 5.67 27.92 12.69
CA ARG A 281 6.43 29.03 12.11
C ARG A 281 7.87 28.61 11.87
N PRO A 282 8.47 29.03 10.75
CA PRO A 282 9.89 28.85 10.52
C PRO A 282 10.72 29.45 11.68
N LYS A 283 11.90 28.86 11.91
CA LYS A 283 12.84 29.34 12.90
C LYS A 283 13.26 30.77 12.53
N GLY A 284 13.04 31.74 13.41
CA GLY A 284 13.44 33.14 13.21
C GLY A 284 12.32 34.11 12.86
N LEU A 285 11.07 33.68 12.85
CA LEU A 285 9.90 34.56 12.78
C LEU A 285 9.23 34.72 14.14
#